data_48bd5ed4fb3c8f6d4b61ebd8130124c0
#
_entry.id   48bd5ed4fb3c8f6d4b61ebd8130124c0
#
_cell.length_a   1.000
_cell.length_b   1.000
_cell.length_c   1.000
_cell.angle_alpha   90.00
_cell.angle_beta   90.00
_cell.angle_gamma   90.00
#
_symmetry.space_group_name_H-M   'P 1'
#
loop_
_entity.id
_entity.type
_entity.pdbx_description
1 polymer ?
#
loop_
_entity_poly.entity_id
_entity_poly.type
_entity_poly.pdbx_seq_one_letter_code
_entity_poly.pdbx_strand_id
1 'polypeptide(L)'
;MAKLTKKQKEALAKFDKTQVYSLEEAVEVVKNITYTKFDASVDIDVRLGVDPRKANQMVRGSVTLPHGTGKTVRVLVLCTPDKEEEAKAAGADYYGLDEYITKIKGGWTDVDVIITMPSCMPKIGALGRILGPRGLMPNPKTGTVTMEVGKAVQEAKAGKMDFKVDKFGIIHTAVAKISFDSNKIVDNAREVLQAIVKLKPAAAKGTYVKSINLSSTMSPGVKVDTKAATL
;
A
#
# COMPACT_ATOMS: atom_id res chain seq x y z
N MET A 1 -30.01 -1.21 7.11
CA MET A 1 -28.75 -1.99 6.99
C MET A 1 -28.87 -2.96 5.85
N ALA A 2 -27.80 -3.12 5.02
CA ALA A 2 -27.80 -4.11 3.95
C ALA A 2 -27.92 -5.54 4.51
N LYS A 3 -28.68 -6.40 3.83
CA LYS A 3 -28.89 -7.78 4.26
C LYS A 3 -27.62 -8.60 3.99
N LEU A 4 -27.05 -9.21 5.03
CA LEU A 4 -25.85 -10.05 4.92
C LEU A 4 -26.12 -11.26 4.03
N THR A 5 -25.14 -11.59 3.16
CA THR A 5 -25.19 -12.79 2.32
C THR A 5 -25.00 -14.06 3.19
N LYS A 6 -25.39 -15.24 2.66
CA LYS A 6 -25.21 -16.51 3.37
C LYS A 6 -23.74 -16.72 3.77
N LYS A 7 -22.80 -16.54 2.84
CA LYS A 7 -21.37 -16.70 3.08
C LYS A 7 -20.82 -15.73 4.14
N GLN A 8 -21.30 -14.47 4.15
CA GLN A 8 -20.90 -13.52 5.22
C GLN A 8 -21.42 -13.95 6.60
N LYS A 9 -22.63 -14.52 6.67
CA LYS A 9 -23.15 -15.05 7.94
C LYS A 9 -22.34 -16.24 8.44
N GLU A 10 -21.98 -17.16 7.53
CA GLU A 10 -21.11 -18.31 7.84
C GLU A 10 -19.70 -17.86 8.32
N ALA A 11 -19.11 -16.87 7.65
CA ALA A 11 -17.84 -16.29 8.06
C ALA A 11 -17.91 -15.64 9.44
N LEU A 12 -18.99 -14.89 9.73
CA LEU A 12 -19.21 -14.26 11.04
C LEU A 12 -19.47 -15.28 12.16
N ALA A 13 -20.02 -16.43 11.87
CA ALA A 13 -20.24 -17.51 12.85
C ALA A 13 -18.95 -18.21 13.27
N LYS A 14 -17.85 -18.09 12.49
CA LYS A 14 -16.58 -18.76 12.76
C LYS A 14 -15.67 -18.05 13.76
N PHE A 15 -15.93 -16.78 14.11
CA PHE A 15 -15.11 -16.02 15.03
C PHE A 15 -15.95 -15.00 15.80
N ASP A 16 -15.46 -14.55 16.96
CA ASP A 16 -16.13 -13.49 17.73
C ASP A 16 -15.62 -12.10 17.29
N LYS A 17 -16.52 -11.29 16.75
CA LYS A 17 -16.23 -9.94 16.28
C LYS A 17 -15.89 -8.95 17.40
N THR A 18 -16.28 -9.24 18.63
CA THR A 18 -16.03 -8.38 19.80
C THR A 18 -14.67 -8.62 20.41
N GLN A 19 -14.12 -9.81 20.24
CA GLN A 19 -12.82 -10.22 20.75
C GLN A 19 -11.69 -9.47 20.02
N VAL A 20 -10.63 -9.19 20.76
CA VAL A 20 -9.36 -8.65 20.23
C VAL A 20 -8.36 -9.81 20.17
N TYR A 21 -7.77 -10.02 19.00
CA TYR A 21 -6.86 -11.12 18.72
C TYR A 21 -5.42 -10.64 18.69
N SER A 22 -4.48 -11.50 18.97
CA SER A 22 -3.07 -11.26 18.62
C SER A 22 -2.90 -11.17 17.10
N LEU A 23 -1.81 -10.62 16.61
CA LEU A 23 -1.58 -10.52 15.16
C LEU A 23 -1.54 -11.90 14.49
N GLU A 24 -0.91 -12.87 15.15
CA GLU A 24 -0.77 -14.26 14.67
C GLU A 24 -2.13 -14.96 14.59
N GLU A 25 -2.90 -14.92 15.68
CA GLU A 25 -4.28 -15.46 15.72
C GLU A 25 -5.19 -14.79 14.70
N ALA A 26 -5.09 -13.46 14.53
CA ALA A 26 -5.89 -12.72 13.56
C ALA A 26 -5.62 -13.18 12.13
N VAL A 27 -4.37 -13.45 11.77
CA VAL A 27 -4.00 -14.00 10.45
C VAL A 27 -4.62 -15.37 10.22
N GLU A 28 -4.59 -16.26 11.22
CA GLU A 28 -5.21 -17.59 11.12
C GLU A 28 -6.74 -17.48 10.99
N VAL A 29 -7.37 -16.63 11.79
CA VAL A 29 -8.80 -16.36 11.70
C VAL A 29 -9.16 -15.83 10.31
N VAL A 30 -8.41 -14.86 9.76
CA VAL A 30 -8.66 -14.31 8.42
C VAL A 30 -8.54 -15.38 7.34
N LYS A 31 -7.57 -16.28 7.43
CA LYS A 31 -7.45 -17.44 6.52
C LYS A 31 -8.68 -18.34 6.59
N ASN A 32 -9.14 -18.64 7.80
CA ASN A 32 -10.27 -19.56 8.03
C ASN A 32 -11.64 -18.98 7.61
N ILE A 33 -11.82 -17.67 7.66
CA ILE A 33 -13.07 -16.99 7.28
C ILE A 33 -13.12 -16.58 5.81
N THR A 34 -11.99 -16.66 5.11
CA THR A 34 -11.92 -16.35 3.67
C THR A 34 -12.69 -17.40 2.87
N TYR A 35 -13.65 -16.93 2.06
CA TYR A 35 -14.54 -17.78 1.27
C TYR A 35 -14.46 -17.51 -0.24
N THR A 36 -13.50 -16.68 -0.67
CA THR A 36 -13.30 -16.35 -2.10
C THR A 36 -12.63 -17.51 -2.82
N LYS A 37 -12.97 -17.66 -4.12
CA LYS A 37 -12.36 -18.70 -4.98
C LYS A 37 -11.05 -18.24 -5.65
N PHE A 38 -10.75 -16.96 -5.56
CA PHE A 38 -9.52 -16.36 -6.08
C PHE A 38 -8.56 -16.05 -4.95
N ASP A 39 -7.30 -15.84 -5.26
CA ASP A 39 -6.27 -15.47 -4.28
C ASP A 39 -6.52 -14.04 -3.77
N ALA A 40 -7.21 -13.94 -2.64
CA ALA A 40 -7.63 -12.70 -2.04
C ALA A 40 -6.43 -11.93 -1.48
N SER A 41 -6.49 -10.60 -1.50
CA SER A 41 -5.54 -9.77 -0.76
C SER A 41 -5.88 -9.78 0.72
N VAL A 42 -4.86 -9.76 1.56
CA VAL A 42 -4.97 -9.52 3.00
C VAL A 42 -4.65 -8.05 3.23
N ASP A 43 -5.63 -7.33 3.74
CA ASP A 43 -5.56 -5.89 3.97
C ASP A 43 -5.48 -5.60 5.46
N ILE A 44 -4.65 -4.62 5.84
CA ILE A 44 -4.57 -4.08 7.18
C ILE A 44 -5.11 -2.66 7.19
N ASP A 45 -6.03 -2.40 8.10
CA ASP A 45 -6.67 -1.12 8.30
C ASP A 45 -6.27 -0.56 9.66
N VAL A 46 -5.53 0.55 9.68
CA VAL A 46 -5.02 1.18 10.90
C VAL A 46 -5.68 2.53 11.09
N ARG A 47 -6.52 2.66 12.13
CA ARG A 47 -7.13 3.92 12.51
C ARG A 47 -6.18 4.69 13.41
N LEU A 48 -5.82 5.89 12.97
CA LEU A 48 -4.92 6.78 13.68
C LEU A 48 -5.65 7.90 14.43
N GLY A 49 -5.00 8.44 15.46
CA GLY A 49 -5.46 9.60 16.21
C GLY A 49 -4.96 10.93 15.61
N VAL A 50 -5.07 11.07 14.29
CA VAL A 50 -4.65 12.28 13.55
C VAL A 50 -5.85 12.96 12.89
N ASP A 51 -5.73 14.26 12.65
CA ASP A 51 -6.68 15.05 11.86
C ASP A 51 -6.11 15.25 10.44
N PRO A 52 -6.59 14.49 9.43
CA PRO A 52 -6.05 14.55 8.07
C PRO A 52 -6.35 15.86 7.34
N ARG A 53 -7.20 16.73 7.90
CA ARG A 53 -7.48 18.07 7.38
C ARG A 53 -6.31 19.03 7.60
N LYS A 54 -5.47 18.72 8.59
CA LYS A 54 -4.28 19.52 8.92
C LYS A 54 -3.07 18.96 8.19
N ALA A 55 -2.43 19.79 7.38
CA ALA A 55 -1.27 19.38 6.58
C ALA A 55 -0.10 18.81 7.42
N ASN A 56 0.08 19.30 8.66
CA ASN A 56 1.09 18.86 9.61
C ASN A 56 0.76 17.53 10.32
N GLN A 57 -0.46 17.00 10.15
CA GLN A 57 -0.90 15.71 10.69
C GLN A 57 -1.16 14.66 9.60
N MET A 58 -0.91 15.01 8.35
CA MET A 58 -1.08 14.09 7.23
C MET A 58 0.06 13.07 7.21
N VAL A 59 -0.27 11.81 7.49
CA VAL A 59 0.67 10.67 7.44
C VAL A 59 0.68 10.10 6.02
N ARG A 60 1.86 10.06 5.43
CA ARG A 60 2.13 9.44 4.13
C ARG A 60 3.55 8.91 4.12
N GLY A 61 3.75 7.71 3.61
CA GLY A 61 5.06 7.10 3.51
C GLY A 61 5.07 5.93 2.55
N SER A 62 6.20 5.29 2.49
CA SER A 62 6.40 4.02 1.79
C SER A 62 7.05 3.01 2.74
N VAL A 63 6.79 1.75 2.50
CA VAL A 63 7.39 0.63 3.21
C VAL A 63 7.78 -0.44 2.19
N THR A 64 8.91 -1.09 2.39
CA THR A 64 9.32 -2.25 1.59
C THR A 64 9.00 -3.50 2.39
N LEU A 65 8.14 -4.35 1.84
CA LEU A 65 7.73 -5.59 2.51
C LEU A 65 8.80 -6.66 2.33
N PRO A 66 9.24 -7.36 3.39
CA PRO A 66 10.30 -8.37 3.31
C PRO A 66 9.93 -9.55 2.42
N HIS A 67 8.65 -9.90 2.33
CA HIS A 67 8.16 -11.00 1.49
C HIS A 67 7.40 -10.51 0.24
N GLY A 68 7.45 -9.19 -0.05
CA GLY A 68 6.68 -8.59 -1.13
C GLY A 68 5.16 -8.63 -0.91
N THR A 69 4.40 -8.15 -1.89
CA THR A 69 2.91 -8.13 -1.85
C THR A 69 2.27 -9.33 -2.55
N GLY A 70 3.05 -10.18 -3.24
CA GLY A 70 2.52 -11.26 -4.09
C GLY A 70 1.85 -10.78 -5.38
N LYS A 71 2.01 -9.50 -5.75
CA LYS A 71 1.53 -8.92 -6.99
C LYS A 71 2.72 -8.60 -7.89
N THR A 72 2.64 -8.98 -9.16
CA THR A 72 3.59 -8.51 -10.19
C THR A 72 3.32 -7.04 -10.48
N VAL A 73 4.29 -6.18 -10.17
CA VAL A 73 4.16 -4.72 -10.33
C VAL A 73 4.73 -4.31 -11.68
N ARG A 74 3.94 -3.62 -12.51
CA ARG A 74 4.38 -3.05 -13.79
C ARG A 74 4.92 -1.64 -13.54
N VAL A 75 6.22 -1.47 -13.78
CA VAL A 75 6.95 -0.24 -13.48
C VAL A 75 7.21 0.53 -14.76
N LEU A 76 6.74 1.79 -14.82
CA LEU A 76 7.11 2.76 -15.84
C LEU A 76 8.15 3.73 -15.29
N VAL A 77 9.24 3.90 -16.03
CA VAL A 77 10.30 4.85 -15.71
C VAL A 77 10.26 6.01 -16.69
N LEU A 78 10.01 7.22 -16.19
CA LEU A 78 10.06 8.45 -16.96
C LEU A 78 11.42 9.13 -16.73
N CYS A 79 12.37 8.90 -17.63
CA CYS A 79 13.74 9.38 -17.53
C CYS A 79 14.22 10.02 -18.82
N THR A 80 15.39 10.67 -18.75
CA THR A 80 16.13 11.14 -19.93
C THR A 80 16.81 9.96 -20.64
N PRO A 81 17.13 10.07 -21.94
CA PRO A 81 17.76 8.99 -22.73
C PRO A 81 19.00 8.40 -22.05
N ASP A 82 19.79 9.22 -21.35
CA ASP A 82 21.02 8.79 -20.66
C ASP A 82 20.77 7.74 -19.56
N LYS A 83 19.54 7.68 -19.02
CA LYS A 83 19.14 6.78 -17.92
C LYS A 83 18.24 5.62 -18.36
N GLU A 84 17.92 5.52 -19.64
CA GLU A 84 17.09 4.45 -20.17
C GLU A 84 17.77 3.09 -20.07
N GLU A 85 19.08 3.01 -20.31
CA GLU A 85 19.85 1.77 -20.16
C GLU A 85 19.88 1.29 -18.71
N GLU A 86 20.03 2.21 -17.74
CA GLU A 86 19.98 1.89 -16.32
C GLU A 86 18.59 1.37 -15.91
N ALA A 87 17.52 2.01 -16.39
CA ALA A 87 16.15 1.58 -16.13
C ALA A 87 15.87 0.18 -16.71
N LYS A 88 16.35 -0.09 -17.94
CA LYS A 88 16.22 -1.38 -18.61
C LYS A 88 17.00 -2.47 -17.87
N ALA A 89 18.24 -2.19 -17.47
CA ALA A 89 19.08 -3.12 -16.73
C ALA A 89 18.49 -3.47 -15.35
N ALA A 90 17.81 -2.51 -14.71
CA ALA A 90 17.10 -2.72 -13.45
C ALA A 90 15.77 -3.50 -13.60
N GLY A 91 15.34 -3.76 -14.85
CA GLY A 91 14.15 -4.56 -15.16
C GLY A 91 12.85 -3.75 -15.21
N ALA A 92 12.89 -2.46 -15.55
CA ALA A 92 11.67 -1.68 -15.80
C ALA A 92 10.88 -2.28 -16.98
N ASP A 93 9.55 -2.32 -16.86
CA ASP A 93 8.68 -2.86 -17.91
C ASP A 93 8.51 -1.84 -19.05
N TYR A 94 8.51 -0.56 -18.69
CA TYR A 94 8.42 0.55 -19.63
C TYR A 94 9.41 1.64 -19.22
N TYR A 95 10.08 2.26 -20.19
CA TYR A 95 11.04 3.33 -19.97
C TYR A 95 11.02 4.32 -21.15
N GLY A 96 11.31 5.58 -20.89
CA GLY A 96 11.30 6.68 -21.86
C GLY A 96 10.59 7.92 -21.32
N LEU A 97 10.45 8.99 -22.09
CA LEU A 97 9.86 10.24 -21.63
C LEU A 97 8.68 10.69 -22.49
N ASP A 98 8.96 11.28 -23.67
CA ASP A 98 7.93 12.03 -24.42
C ASP A 98 6.91 11.10 -25.08
N GLU A 99 7.29 9.89 -25.44
CA GLU A 99 6.40 8.85 -25.96
C GLU A 99 5.33 8.47 -24.94
N TYR A 100 5.74 8.19 -23.69
CA TYR A 100 4.82 7.77 -22.62
C TYR A 100 3.98 8.96 -22.11
N ILE A 101 4.52 10.17 -22.11
CA ILE A 101 3.72 11.37 -21.84
C ILE A 101 2.56 11.47 -22.84
N THR A 102 2.82 11.22 -24.12
CA THR A 102 1.79 11.25 -25.17
C THR A 102 0.77 10.13 -24.99
N LYS A 103 1.23 8.90 -24.71
CA LYS A 103 0.36 7.74 -24.40
C LYS A 103 -0.54 8.00 -23.19
N ILE A 104 0.01 8.57 -22.11
CA ILE A 104 -0.75 8.89 -20.89
C ILE A 104 -1.78 9.99 -21.16
N LYS A 105 -1.45 11.02 -21.96
CA LYS A 105 -2.42 12.03 -22.43
C LYS A 105 -3.57 11.39 -23.21
N GLY A 106 -3.29 10.34 -23.98
CA GLY A 106 -4.29 9.52 -24.68
C GLY A 106 -5.12 8.59 -23.78
N GLY A 107 -4.86 8.59 -22.45
CA GLY A 107 -5.61 7.80 -21.46
C GLY A 107 -4.96 6.46 -21.10
N TRP A 108 -3.80 6.11 -21.65
CA TRP A 108 -3.09 4.89 -21.26
C TRP A 108 -2.54 4.99 -19.84
N THR A 109 -2.86 4.03 -19.00
CA THR A 109 -2.46 3.99 -17.58
C THR A 109 -2.28 2.56 -17.10
N ASP A 110 -1.86 1.66 -17.98
CA ASP A 110 -1.67 0.22 -17.72
C ASP A 110 -0.37 -0.06 -16.95
N VAL A 111 -0.11 0.72 -15.91
CA VAL A 111 1.05 0.64 -15.02
C VAL A 111 0.61 0.72 -13.57
N ASP A 112 1.40 0.13 -12.69
CA ASP A 112 1.11 0.12 -11.25
C ASP A 112 1.96 1.16 -10.50
N VAL A 113 3.19 1.43 -10.96
CA VAL A 113 4.10 2.42 -10.36
C VAL A 113 4.77 3.24 -11.46
N ILE A 114 4.88 4.54 -11.23
CA ILE A 114 5.63 5.46 -12.10
C ILE A 114 6.80 6.03 -11.29
N ILE A 115 8.01 5.79 -11.79
CA ILE A 115 9.25 6.35 -11.23
C ILE A 115 9.75 7.42 -12.17
N THR A 116 10.28 8.51 -11.64
CA THR A 116 10.78 9.61 -12.46
C THR A 116 11.98 10.30 -11.84
N MET A 117 12.69 11.04 -12.67
CA MET A 117 13.76 11.94 -12.25
C MET A 117 13.18 13.34 -11.91
N PRO A 118 13.80 14.06 -10.95
CA PRO A 118 13.38 15.44 -10.63
C PRO A 118 13.36 16.37 -11.84
N SER A 119 14.29 16.19 -12.77
CA SER A 119 14.40 16.98 -14.02
C SER A 119 13.19 16.81 -14.95
N CYS A 120 12.52 15.65 -14.91
CA CYS A 120 11.36 15.34 -15.75
C CYS A 120 10.02 15.78 -15.11
N MET A 121 10.01 16.10 -13.82
CA MET A 121 8.79 16.49 -13.08
C MET A 121 7.99 17.63 -13.69
N PRO A 122 8.60 18.71 -14.24
CA PRO A 122 7.84 19.79 -14.87
C PRO A 122 6.95 19.32 -16.04
N LYS A 123 7.47 18.38 -16.86
CA LYS A 123 6.71 17.78 -17.98
C LYS A 123 5.57 16.89 -17.48
N ILE A 124 5.82 16.11 -16.40
CA ILE A 124 4.87 15.16 -15.81
C ILE A 124 3.78 15.88 -15.02
N GLY A 125 4.07 17.06 -14.46
CA GLY A 125 3.10 17.86 -13.71
C GLY A 125 1.82 18.15 -14.50
N ALA A 126 1.93 18.33 -15.82
CA ALA A 126 0.78 18.50 -16.71
C ALA A 126 -0.16 17.27 -16.75
N LEU A 127 0.34 16.08 -16.40
CA LEU A 127 -0.43 14.84 -16.35
C LEU A 127 -1.12 14.60 -15.00
N GLY A 128 -0.95 15.51 -14.04
CA GLY A 128 -1.50 15.39 -12.68
C GLY A 128 -3.01 15.17 -12.63
N ARG A 129 -3.77 15.71 -13.61
CA ARG A 129 -5.22 15.51 -13.74
C ARG A 129 -5.58 14.05 -14.07
N ILE A 130 -4.71 13.31 -14.76
CA ILE A 130 -4.93 11.92 -15.17
C ILE A 130 -4.35 10.96 -14.11
N LEU A 131 -3.10 11.21 -13.69
CA LEU A 131 -2.36 10.34 -12.79
C LEU A 131 -2.77 10.52 -11.32
N GLY A 132 -3.18 11.72 -10.92
CA GLY A 132 -3.55 12.05 -9.53
C GLY A 132 -4.70 11.21 -8.99
N PRO A 133 -5.88 11.17 -9.65
CA PRO A 133 -7.02 10.37 -9.17
C PRO A 133 -6.73 8.86 -9.12
N ARG A 134 -5.80 8.38 -9.94
CA ARG A 134 -5.39 6.96 -9.98
C ARG A 134 -4.27 6.61 -8.99
N GLY A 135 -3.74 7.59 -8.25
CA GLY A 135 -2.65 7.37 -7.32
C GLY A 135 -1.27 7.13 -7.97
N LEU A 136 -1.16 7.28 -9.30
CA LEU A 136 0.06 7.01 -10.07
C LEU A 136 1.02 8.20 -10.13
N MET A 137 0.66 9.35 -9.55
CA MET A 137 1.50 10.55 -9.59
C MET A 137 2.77 10.37 -8.76
N PRO A 138 3.97 10.47 -9.37
CA PRO A 138 5.24 10.35 -8.65
C PRO A 138 5.37 11.39 -7.53
N ASN A 139 5.96 11.00 -6.41
CA ASN A 139 6.12 11.86 -5.25
C ASN A 139 7.48 11.65 -4.58
N PRO A 140 8.23 12.73 -4.25
CA PRO A 140 9.51 12.62 -3.55
C PRO A 140 9.40 11.95 -2.18
N LYS A 141 8.27 12.15 -1.45
CA LYS A 141 8.09 11.56 -0.10
C LYS A 141 7.95 10.04 -0.10
N THR A 142 7.55 9.45 -1.23
CA THR A 142 7.43 7.99 -1.39
C THR A 142 8.64 7.40 -2.11
N GLY A 143 9.62 8.25 -2.47
CA GLY A 143 10.84 7.81 -3.15
C GLY A 143 10.64 7.41 -4.61
N THR A 144 9.49 7.78 -5.23
CA THR A 144 9.23 7.55 -6.65
C THR A 144 9.80 8.66 -7.55
N VAL A 145 10.35 9.71 -6.94
CA VAL A 145 11.11 10.77 -7.62
C VAL A 145 12.54 10.71 -7.12
N THR A 146 13.46 10.17 -7.91
CA THR A 146 14.86 9.94 -7.52
C THR A 146 15.81 10.06 -8.69
N MET A 147 17.08 10.32 -8.40
CA MET A 147 18.18 10.26 -9.39
C MET A 147 18.70 8.82 -9.58
N GLU A 148 18.53 7.95 -8.57
CA GLU A 148 18.92 6.54 -8.58
C GLU A 148 17.78 5.67 -9.12
N VAL A 149 17.57 5.71 -10.42
CA VAL A 149 16.44 5.06 -11.09
C VAL A 149 16.50 3.54 -10.92
N GLY A 150 17.68 2.94 -11.12
CA GLY A 150 17.87 1.49 -11.04
C GLY A 150 17.46 0.92 -9.67
N LYS A 151 17.92 1.56 -8.60
CA LYS A 151 17.59 1.16 -7.23
C LYS A 151 16.09 1.27 -6.94
N ALA A 152 15.46 2.38 -7.37
CA ALA A 152 14.04 2.59 -7.17
C ALA A 152 13.17 1.55 -7.90
N VAL A 153 13.59 1.11 -9.10
CA VAL A 153 12.92 0.03 -9.85
C VAL A 153 13.02 -1.30 -9.09
N GLN A 154 14.21 -1.63 -8.58
CA GLN A 154 14.43 -2.85 -7.80
C GLN A 154 13.59 -2.85 -6.52
N GLU A 155 13.56 -1.74 -5.78
CA GLU A 155 12.72 -1.59 -4.58
C GLU A 155 11.23 -1.73 -4.91
N ALA A 156 10.75 -1.11 -5.99
CA ALA A 156 9.36 -1.22 -6.43
C ALA A 156 8.99 -2.68 -6.78
N LYS A 157 9.88 -3.41 -7.45
CA LYS A 157 9.69 -4.84 -7.76
C LYS A 157 9.86 -5.75 -6.55
N ALA A 158 10.66 -5.36 -5.56
CA ALA A 158 10.81 -6.08 -4.29
C ALA A 158 9.58 -5.98 -3.38
N GLY A 159 8.58 -5.14 -3.73
CA GLY A 159 7.35 -5.01 -2.96
C GLY A 159 7.28 -3.73 -2.12
N LYS A 160 7.94 -2.66 -2.55
CA LYS A 160 7.75 -1.33 -1.98
C LYS A 160 6.34 -0.86 -2.28
N MET A 161 5.63 -0.47 -1.23
CA MET A 161 4.27 0.02 -1.33
C MET A 161 4.12 1.38 -0.65
N ASP A 162 3.24 2.19 -1.18
CA ASP A 162 2.91 3.50 -0.66
C ASP A 162 1.65 3.43 0.19
N PHE A 163 1.63 4.15 1.29
CA PHE A 163 0.42 4.31 2.10
C PHE A 163 0.16 5.79 2.42
N LYS A 164 -1.10 6.11 2.57
CA LYS A 164 -1.57 7.45 2.90
C LYS A 164 -2.79 7.38 3.79
N VAL A 165 -2.86 8.27 4.77
CA VAL A 165 -4.07 8.43 5.59
C VAL A 165 -5.23 8.98 4.75
N ASP A 166 -6.43 8.43 4.94
CA ASP A 166 -7.67 8.87 4.32
C ASP A 166 -8.29 10.09 5.05
N LYS A 167 -9.47 10.53 4.63
CA LYS A 167 -10.19 11.66 5.23
C LYS A 167 -10.69 11.38 6.65
N PHE A 168 -10.74 10.12 7.08
CA PHE A 168 -11.21 9.67 8.39
C PHE A 168 -10.09 9.32 9.36
N GLY A 169 -8.83 9.50 8.95
CA GLY A 169 -7.66 9.16 9.75
C GLY A 169 -7.31 7.68 9.74
N ILE A 170 -7.70 6.95 8.68
CA ILE A 170 -7.45 5.52 8.53
C ILE A 170 -6.43 5.32 7.41
N ILE A 171 -5.51 4.38 7.60
CA ILE A 171 -4.61 3.87 6.56
C ILE A 171 -5.13 2.51 6.14
N HIS A 172 -5.31 2.31 4.84
CA HIS A 172 -5.71 1.07 4.19
C HIS A 172 -4.56 0.55 3.36
N THR A 173 -4.14 -0.69 3.58
CA THR A 173 -2.92 -1.22 2.97
C THR A 173 -2.99 -2.72 2.80
N ALA A 174 -2.73 -3.23 1.58
CA ALA A 174 -2.65 -4.65 1.30
C ALA A 174 -1.25 -5.17 1.69
N VAL A 175 -1.16 -6.10 2.63
CA VAL A 175 0.12 -6.61 3.17
C VAL A 175 0.58 -7.90 2.52
N ALA A 176 -0.33 -8.70 1.98
CA ALA A 176 -0.01 -10.00 1.39
C ALA A 176 -1.17 -10.55 0.54
N LYS A 177 -0.97 -11.74 -0.03
CA LYS A 177 -2.03 -12.60 -0.56
C LYS A 177 -2.36 -13.70 0.45
N ILE A 178 -3.60 -14.22 0.38
CA ILE A 178 -4.08 -15.29 1.26
C ILE A 178 -3.28 -16.61 1.07
N SER A 179 -2.70 -16.79 -0.11
CA SER A 179 -1.82 -17.91 -0.46
C SER A 179 -0.49 -17.92 0.28
N PHE A 180 -0.11 -16.79 0.90
CA PHE A 180 1.14 -16.70 1.67
C PHE A 180 1.03 -17.51 2.97
N ASP A 181 2.19 -17.99 3.44
CA ASP A 181 2.30 -18.59 4.78
C ASP A 181 1.93 -17.57 5.86
N SER A 182 1.33 -18.07 6.96
CA SER A 182 0.89 -17.18 8.05
C SER A 182 2.03 -16.33 8.61
N ASN A 183 3.22 -16.91 8.77
CA ASN A 183 4.40 -16.18 9.28
C ASN A 183 4.79 -15.02 8.35
N LYS A 184 4.77 -15.22 7.02
CA LYS A 184 5.09 -14.16 6.05
C LYS A 184 4.09 -13.01 6.10
N ILE A 185 2.81 -13.31 6.33
CA ILE A 185 1.76 -12.28 6.48
C ILE A 185 2.00 -11.49 7.78
N VAL A 186 2.34 -12.18 8.87
CA VAL A 186 2.65 -11.55 10.17
C VAL A 186 3.86 -10.62 10.05
N ASP A 187 4.96 -11.08 9.42
CA ASP A 187 6.18 -10.27 9.24
C ASP A 187 5.90 -9.01 8.41
N ASN A 188 5.20 -9.17 7.29
CA ASN A 188 4.80 -8.02 6.46
C ASN A 188 3.91 -7.04 7.25
N ALA A 189 2.94 -7.54 8.01
CA ALA A 189 2.04 -6.71 8.81
C ALA A 189 2.80 -5.95 9.92
N ARG A 190 3.77 -6.60 10.58
CA ARG A 190 4.64 -5.96 11.58
C ARG A 190 5.45 -4.82 10.96
N GLU A 191 6.07 -5.05 9.80
CA GLU A 191 6.86 -4.01 9.13
C GLU A 191 6.01 -2.79 8.76
N VAL A 192 4.79 -3.01 8.25
CA VAL A 192 3.84 -1.92 7.97
C VAL A 192 3.49 -1.15 9.25
N LEU A 193 3.17 -1.84 10.34
CA LEU A 193 2.82 -1.21 11.62
C LEU A 193 3.99 -0.39 12.17
N GLN A 194 5.21 -0.93 12.14
CA GLN A 194 6.41 -0.22 12.57
C GLN A 194 6.67 1.03 11.72
N ALA A 195 6.53 0.92 10.39
CA ALA A 195 6.67 2.06 9.50
C ALA A 195 5.65 3.17 9.81
N ILE A 196 4.40 2.80 10.08
CA ILE A 196 3.35 3.75 10.46
C ILE A 196 3.70 4.44 11.79
N VAL A 197 4.18 3.69 12.79
CA VAL A 197 4.56 4.25 14.11
C VAL A 197 5.76 5.19 13.99
N LYS A 198 6.78 4.83 13.20
CA LYS A 198 7.95 5.69 12.93
C LYS A 198 7.58 7.04 12.30
N LEU A 199 6.49 7.06 11.51
CA LEU A 199 6.00 8.28 10.84
C LEU A 199 5.02 9.10 11.69
N LYS A 200 4.93 8.87 13.01
CA LYS A 200 4.07 9.63 13.91
C LYS A 200 4.41 11.13 13.84
N PRO A 201 3.46 12.01 13.45
CA PRO A 201 3.70 13.44 13.45
C PRO A 201 3.88 13.98 14.88
N ALA A 202 4.81 14.92 15.06
CA ALA A 202 5.02 15.60 16.36
C ALA A 202 3.73 16.34 16.84
N ALA A 203 2.91 16.78 15.89
CA ALA A 203 1.64 17.45 16.17
C ALA A 203 0.51 16.50 16.62
N ALA A 204 0.70 15.17 16.54
CA ALA A 204 -0.30 14.20 16.97
C ALA A 204 -0.26 14.03 18.48
N LYS A 205 -1.31 14.50 19.19
CA LYS A 205 -1.47 14.40 20.63
C LYS A 205 -2.34 13.18 21.00
N GLY A 206 -2.05 12.57 22.13
CA GLY A 206 -2.82 11.44 22.67
C GLY A 206 -2.45 10.10 22.00
N THR A 207 -3.42 9.15 22.02
CA THR A 207 -3.24 7.81 21.45
C THR A 207 -3.13 7.87 19.93
N TYR A 208 -1.97 7.47 19.38
CA TYR A 208 -1.71 7.54 17.95
C TYR A 208 -2.41 6.42 17.19
N VAL A 209 -2.21 5.16 17.57
CA VAL A 209 -2.92 4.01 17.00
C VAL A 209 -4.18 3.74 17.81
N LYS A 210 -5.35 3.95 17.23
CA LYS A 210 -6.65 3.76 17.91
C LYS A 210 -7.20 2.35 17.74
N SER A 211 -7.09 1.79 16.55
CA SER A 211 -7.53 0.43 16.28
C SER A 211 -6.80 -0.12 15.06
N ILE A 212 -6.57 -1.43 15.06
CA ILE A 212 -6.02 -2.19 13.96
C ILE A 212 -7.03 -3.26 13.60
N ASN A 213 -7.31 -3.42 12.31
CA ASN A 213 -8.14 -4.50 11.81
C ASN A 213 -7.41 -5.19 10.66
N LEU A 214 -7.56 -6.50 10.58
CA LEU A 214 -7.07 -7.32 9.49
C LEU A 214 -8.27 -7.93 8.76
N SER A 215 -8.27 -7.90 7.45
CA SER A 215 -9.34 -8.48 6.64
C SER A 215 -8.80 -9.11 5.37
N SER A 216 -9.56 -10.01 4.76
CA SER A 216 -9.31 -10.42 3.38
C SER A 216 -10.39 -9.85 2.47
N THR A 217 -10.13 -9.82 1.18
CA THR A 217 -11.10 -9.33 0.19
C THR A 217 -12.46 -9.98 0.41
N MET A 218 -13.49 -9.17 0.61
CA MET A 218 -14.89 -9.54 0.89
C MET A 218 -15.16 -10.21 2.26
N SER A 219 -14.17 -10.49 3.09
CA SER A 219 -14.38 -11.06 4.43
C SER A 219 -14.67 -9.96 5.47
N PRO A 220 -15.27 -10.33 6.61
CA PRO A 220 -15.39 -9.40 7.73
C PRO A 220 -14.00 -9.09 8.32
N GLY A 221 -13.85 -7.86 8.87
CA GLY A 221 -12.63 -7.44 9.54
C GLY A 221 -12.49 -8.06 10.94
N VAL A 222 -11.30 -8.52 11.27
CA VAL A 222 -10.88 -9.07 12.56
C VAL A 222 -10.09 -8.01 13.31
N LYS A 223 -10.44 -7.74 14.57
CA LYS A 223 -9.75 -6.76 15.41
C LYS A 223 -8.44 -7.32 15.94
N VAL A 224 -7.38 -6.55 15.79
CA VAL A 224 -6.02 -6.88 16.28
C VAL A 224 -5.69 -6.01 17.49
N ASP A 225 -4.94 -6.55 18.44
CA ASP A 225 -4.45 -5.77 19.59
C ASP A 225 -3.54 -4.63 19.09
N THR A 226 -3.81 -3.43 19.59
CA THR A 226 -3.00 -2.25 19.27
C THR A 226 -1.57 -2.34 19.79
N LYS A 227 -1.29 -3.20 20.77
CA LYS A 227 0.07 -3.51 21.24
C LYS A 227 0.94 -4.11 20.13
N ALA A 228 0.35 -4.80 19.15
CA ALA A 228 1.06 -5.30 17.99
C ALA A 228 1.79 -4.21 17.17
N ALA A 229 1.38 -2.94 17.32
CA ALA A 229 2.05 -1.80 16.69
C ALA A 229 3.26 -1.28 17.50
N THR A 230 3.45 -1.73 18.73
CA THR A 230 4.51 -1.27 19.64
C THR A 230 5.61 -2.30 19.85
N LEU A 231 5.46 -3.48 19.29
CA LEU A 231 6.46 -4.54 19.22
C LEU A 231 7.28 -4.42 17.95
#